data_ddce3ff3760cd03ce952dcbcba6635d2
#
_entry.id   ddce3ff3760cd03ce952dcbcba6635d2
#
_cell.length_a   1.000
_cell.length_b   1.000
_cell.length_c   1.000
_cell.angle_alpha   90.00
_cell.angle_beta   90.00
_cell.angle_gamma   90.00
#
_symmetry.space_group_name_H-M   'P 1'
#
loop_
_entity.id
_entity.type
_entity.pdbx_description
1 polymer ?
#
loop_
_entity_poly.entity_id
_entity_poly.type
_entity_poly.pdbx_seq_one_letter_code
_entity_poly.pdbx_strand_id
1 'polypeptide(L)'
;MPQEGRPLESGGVSPMMSAPASRTDTPSNLNPNAPPKRKQTKICVYCGSSAGKNSAHLQAARELGKLMAENNIKLVYGGGTVGLMGEIAKTVVSIAGPDAAHGIIPEALVKWERDDTYSAMKDENGYHIPEENVYGRTTVVKDMHTRKRQMAQEVLEGGPGSGFIALSGGYGTMEELMETVTWNQLGIHDKGVCLLNIDGFYDGLLEWIKKSVDEQFVRGANADILATATDAKGAIEVLRNYKVTGDRYPLTWDD
;
A
#
# COMPACT_ATOMS: atom_id res chain seq x y z
N MET A 1 -77.48 -6.85 6.25
CA MET A 1 -78.50 -7.68 5.58
C MET A 1 -78.73 -7.12 4.18
N PRO A 2 -79.08 -7.88 3.15
CA PRO A 2 -78.55 -9.19 2.75
C PRO A 2 -77.79 -9.08 1.41
N GLN A 3 -76.88 -10.02 1.08
CA GLN A 3 -76.99 -11.20 0.15
C GLN A 3 -77.10 -10.79 -1.33
N GLU A 4 -76.49 -11.35 -2.26
CA GLU A 4 -76.11 -12.62 -2.87
C GLU A 4 -75.47 -12.28 -4.22
N GLY A 5 -74.65 -12.97 -4.90
CA GLY A 5 -74.47 -14.36 -5.19
C GLY A 5 -73.38 -14.52 -6.27
N ARG A 6 -72.75 -15.67 -6.27
CA ARG A 6 -71.87 -16.18 -7.31
C ARG A 6 -72.63 -16.55 -8.61
N PRO A 7 -71.94 -16.72 -9.74
CA PRO A 7 -71.48 -18.05 -10.06
C PRO A 7 -70.09 -18.15 -10.74
N LEU A 8 -69.59 -19.40 -10.72
CA LEU A 8 -68.40 -19.96 -11.33
C LEU A 8 -68.58 -20.15 -12.84
N GLU A 9 -67.53 -19.96 -13.61
CA GLU A 9 -67.24 -20.70 -14.88
C GLU A 9 -65.74 -20.71 -15.09
N SER A 10 -65.14 -21.87 -15.08
CA SER A 10 -64.64 -22.81 -16.07
C SER A 10 -63.39 -22.37 -16.85
N GLY A 11 -62.28 -22.98 -16.53
CA GLY A 11 -61.43 -23.79 -17.38
C GLY A 11 -60.73 -23.11 -18.58
N GLY A 12 -59.47 -22.80 -18.40
CA GLY A 12 -58.57 -22.52 -19.51
C GLY A 12 -57.16 -22.98 -19.17
N VAL A 13 -56.79 -24.16 -19.64
CA VAL A 13 -55.43 -24.70 -19.55
C VAL A 13 -54.57 -23.97 -20.57
N SER A 14 -53.58 -23.18 -20.14
CA SER A 14 -52.56 -22.61 -21.01
C SER A 14 -51.24 -23.38 -20.88
N PRO A 15 -50.49 -23.54 -21.98
CA PRO A 15 -49.39 -24.50 -22.06
C PRO A 15 -48.15 -24.03 -21.30
N MET A 16 -47.48 -25.01 -20.70
CA MET A 16 -46.15 -24.86 -20.08
C MET A 16 -45.16 -24.24 -21.06
N MET A 17 -44.66 -23.06 -20.76
CA MET A 17 -43.43 -22.55 -21.34
C MET A 17 -42.25 -23.14 -20.57
N SER A 18 -41.46 -23.93 -21.29
CA SER A 18 -40.18 -24.50 -20.86
C SER A 18 -39.21 -23.39 -20.49
N ALA A 19 -38.70 -23.43 -19.25
CA ALA A 19 -37.59 -22.58 -18.78
C ALA A 19 -36.32 -22.87 -19.58
N PRO A 20 -35.51 -21.85 -19.91
CA PRO A 20 -34.21 -22.08 -20.54
C PRO A 20 -33.27 -22.74 -19.53
N ALA A 21 -32.58 -23.79 -19.98
CA ALA A 21 -31.58 -24.52 -19.23
C ALA A 21 -30.49 -23.56 -18.69
N SER A 22 -30.27 -23.57 -17.37
CA SER A 22 -29.14 -22.93 -16.73
C SER A 22 -27.84 -23.53 -17.28
N ARG A 23 -27.06 -22.73 -17.98
CA ARG A 23 -25.67 -23.07 -18.29
C ARG A 23 -24.91 -23.14 -16.95
N THR A 24 -24.57 -24.34 -16.54
CA THR A 24 -23.57 -24.57 -15.52
C THR A 24 -22.21 -24.21 -16.12
N ASP A 25 -21.65 -23.05 -15.73
CA ASP A 25 -20.28 -22.74 -16.03
C ASP A 25 -19.40 -23.75 -15.30
N THR A 26 -18.87 -24.68 -16.06
CA THR A 26 -17.85 -25.63 -15.62
C THR A 26 -16.60 -24.83 -15.26
N PRO A 27 -15.99 -25.01 -14.06
CA PRO A 27 -14.74 -24.31 -13.74
C PRO A 27 -13.67 -24.70 -14.75
N SER A 28 -13.15 -23.71 -15.46
CA SER A 28 -12.07 -23.86 -16.43
C SER A 28 -10.87 -24.57 -15.81
N ASN A 29 -10.40 -25.62 -16.49
CA ASN A 29 -9.18 -26.40 -16.25
C ASN A 29 -8.05 -25.59 -15.61
N LEU A 30 -7.89 -25.69 -14.28
CA LEU A 30 -6.65 -25.36 -13.59
C LEU A 30 -5.65 -26.46 -13.94
N ASN A 31 -4.64 -26.11 -14.73
CA ASN A 31 -3.51 -27.00 -14.99
C ASN A 31 -2.76 -27.23 -13.65
N PRO A 32 -2.79 -28.44 -13.05
CA PRO A 32 -2.17 -28.69 -11.74
C PRO A 32 -0.64 -28.59 -11.76
N ASN A 33 -0.02 -28.47 -12.94
CA ASN A 33 1.41 -28.32 -13.15
C ASN A 33 1.84 -26.90 -13.55
N ALA A 34 0.94 -25.92 -13.49
CA ALA A 34 1.35 -24.54 -13.72
C ALA A 34 2.24 -24.08 -12.52
N PRO A 35 3.44 -23.52 -12.77
CA PRO A 35 4.26 -23.01 -11.69
C PRO A 35 3.47 -21.95 -10.92
N PRO A 36 3.56 -21.92 -9.58
CA PRO A 36 2.82 -20.95 -8.78
C PRO A 36 3.15 -19.55 -9.29
N LYS A 37 2.12 -18.74 -9.58
CA LYS A 37 2.31 -17.35 -9.99
C LYS A 37 3.19 -16.69 -8.93
N ARG A 38 4.37 -16.21 -9.32
CA ARG A 38 5.26 -15.48 -8.41
C ARG A 38 4.48 -14.29 -7.86
N LYS A 39 4.42 -14.18 -6.54
CA LYS A 39 3.82 -13.01 -5.90
C LYS A 39 4.56 -11.75 -6.37
N GLN A 40 3.81 -10.71 -6.71
CA GLN A 40 4.36 -9.44 -7.15
C GLN A 40 5.06 -8.73 -5.99
N THR A 41 6.21 -8.12 -6.25
CA THR A 41 6.90 -7.27 -5.28
C THR A 41 6.04 -6.04 -4.97
N LYS A 42 5.89 -5.72 -3.68
CA LYS A 42 5.17 -4.55 -3.20
C LYS A 42 6.09 -3.73 -2.30
N ILE A 43 6.20 -2.44 -2.55
CA ILE A 43 6.96 -1.53 -1.70
C ILE A 43 6.00 -0.48 -1.14
N CYS A 44 5.95 -0.38 0.18
CA CYS A 44 5.28 0.71 0.86
C CYS A 44 6.22 1.90 0.97
N VAL A 45 5.76 3.08 0.55
CA VAL A 45 6.54 4.32 0.58
C VAL A 45 5.92 5.30 1.57
N TYR A 46 6.66 5.60 2.62
CA TYR A 46 6.37 6.67 3.58
C TYR A 46 7.05 7.95 3.13
N CYS A 47 6.33 9.05 3.02
CA CYS A 47 6.89 10.32 2.57
C CYS A 47 6.02 11.51 2.94
N GLY A 48 6.58 12.71 2.78
CA GLY A 48 5.88 13.95 3.10
C GLY A 48 4.68 14.24 2.17
N SER A 49 3.62 14.80 2.76
CA SER A 49 2.51 15.44 2.03
C SER A 49 2.87 16.84 1.52
N SER A 50 4.14 17.25 1.64
CA SER A 50 4.72 18.48 1.10
C SER A 50 5.90 18.14 0.20
N ALA A 51 6.15 19.00 -0.80
CA ALA A 51 7.29 18.85 -1.72
C ALA A 51 8.64 19.14 -1.05
N GLY A 52 8.65 19.84 0.10
CA GLY A 52 9.86 20.41 0.67
C GLY A 52 10.36 21.62 -0.13
N LYS A 53 11.42 22.24 0.35
CA LYS A 53 12.05 23.41 -0.33
C LYS A 53 13.03 22.99 -1.41
N ASN A 54 13.74 21.88 -1.19
CA ASN A 54 14.74 21.37 -2.13
C ASN A 54 14.05 20.45 -3.17
N SER A 55 14.19 20.80 -4.44
CA SER A 55 13.64 20.03 -5.57
C SER A 55 14.19 18.61 -5.68
N ALA A 56 15.34 18.32 -5.07
CA ALA A 56 15.94 16.99 -5.02
C ALA A 56 14.99 15.94 -4.39
N HIS A 57 14.16 16.35 -3.42
CA HIS A 57 13.18 15.44 -2.80
C HIS A 57 12.09 15.00 -3.78
N LEU A 58 11.52 15.94 -4.55
CA LEU A 58 10.55 15.63 -5.62
C LEU A 58 11.18 14.76 -6.72
N GLN A 59 12.41 15.08 -7.12
CA GLN A 59 13.13 14.31 -8.11
C GLN A 59 13.35 12.87 -7.63
N ALA A 60 13.77 12.67 -6.39
CA ALA A 60 13.94 11.34 -5.82
C ALA A 60 12.62 10.53 -5.79
N ALA A 61 11.48 11.19 -5.49
CA ALA A 61 10.17 10.55 -5.56
C ALA A 61 9.81 10.11 -6.99
N ARG A 62 10.09 10.94 -8.01
CA ARG A 62 9.93 10.58 -9.43
C ARG A 62 10.81 9.42 -9.84
N GLU A 63 12.08 9.48 -9.52
CA GLU A 63 13.05 8.44 -9.86
C GLU A 63 12.65 7.09 -9.23
N LEU A 64 12.26 7.11 -7.95
CA LEU A 64 11.78 5.91 -7.27
C LEU A 64 10.51 5.37 -7.95
N GLY A 65 9.51 6.22 -8.21
CA GLY A 65 8.29 5.84 -8.90
C GLY A 65 8.54 5.26 -10.28
N LYS A 66 9.43 5.86 -11.07
CA LYS A 66 9.84 5.37 -12.38
C LYS A 66 10.47 3.98 -12.28
N LEU A 67 11.45 3.80 -11.40
CA LEU A 67 12.13 2.51 -11.22
C LEU A 67 11.18 1.43 -10.71
N MET A 68 10.22 1.77 -9.82
CA MET A 68 9.20 0.83 -9.38
C MET A 68 8.33 0.37 -10.55
N ALA A 69 7.83 1.28 -11.36
CA ALA A 69 7.01 0.97 -12.53
C ALA A 69 7.76 0.11 -13.56
N GLU A 70 9.00 0.48 -13.92
CA GLU A 70 9.85 -0.25 -14.86
C GLU A 70 10.21 -1.66 -14.39
N ASN A 71 10.26 -1.89 -13.08
CA ASN A 71 10.56 -3.19 -12.48
C ASN A 71 9.31 -3.99 -12.06
N ASN A 72 8.11 -3.57 -12.47
CA ASN A 72 6.84 -4.20 -12.10
C ASN A 72 6.66 -4.35 -10.58
N ILE A 73 7.05 -3.31 -9.83
CA ILE A 73 6.89 -3.22 -8.38
C ILE A 73 5.64 -2.39 -8.07
N LYS A 74 4.73 -2.92 -7.27
CA LYS A 74 3.56 -2.18 -6.81
C LYS A 74 3.91 -1.17 -5.73
N LEU A 75 3.36 0.03 -5.86
CA LEU A 75 3.40 1.05 -4.84
C LEU A 75 2.23 0.87 -3.85
N VAL A 76 2.55 0.85 -2.57
CA VAL A 76 1.59 1.04 -1.47
C VAL A 76 1.94 2.37 -0.80
N TYR A 77 0.96 3.24 -0.53
CA TYR A 77 1.25 4.55 0.03
C TYR A 77 0.04 5.13 0.79
N GLY A 78 0.23 6.30 1.39
CA GLY A 78 -0.78 6.92 2.26
C GLY A 78 -2.01 7.52 1.55
N GLY A 79 -2.12 7.44 0.22
CA GLY A 79 -3.29 7.88 -0.52
C GLY A 79 -3.43 9.39 -0.73
N GLY A 80 -2.51 10.22 -0.21
CA GLY A 80 -2.50 11.67 -0.44
C GLY A 80 -2.09 12.04 -1.86
N THR A 81 -2.66 13.12 -2.39
CA THR A 81 -2.42 13.58 -3.77
C THR A 81 -1.42 14.75 -3.85
N VAL A 82 -0.92 15.21 -2.72
CA VAL A 82 -0.01 16.36 -2.59
C VAL A 82 1.41 15.93 -2.22
N GLY A 83 2.36 16.83 -2.46
CA GLY A 83 3.76 16.66 -2.09
C GLY A 83 4.42 15.43 -2.73
N LEU A 84 5.28 14.76 -1.97
CA LEU A 84 6.00 13.57 -2.44
C LEU A 84 5.07 12.37 -2.67
N MET A 85 3.99 12.27 -1.88
CA MET A 85 2.99 11.20 -2.04
C MET A 85 2.29 11.28 -3.40
N GLY A 86 1.78 12.47 -3.76
CA GLY A 86 1.14 12.67 -5.07
C GLY A 86 2.10 12.47 -6.22
N GLU A 87 3.35 12.91 -6.07
CA GLU A 87 4.36 12.82 -7.12
C GLU A 87 4.74 11.37 -7.44
N ILE A 88 5.01 10.55 -6.42
CA ILE A 88 5.38 9.15 -6.65
C ILE A 88 4.20 8.35 -7.23
N ALA A 89 2.97 8.58 -6.74
CA ALA A 89 1.78 7.91 -7.24
C ALA A 89 1.52 8.26 -8.71
N LYS A 90 1.51 9.56 -9.07
CA LYS A 90 1.39 10.04 -10.46
C LYS A 90 2.43 9.39 -11.37
N THR A 91 3.67 9.33 -10.91
CA THR A 91 4.76 8.75 -11.70
C THR A 91 4.54 7.27 -11.96
N VAL A 92 4.24 6.49 -10.93
CA VAL A 92 3.99 5.04 -11.08
C VAL A 92 2.81 4.79 -12.02
N VAL A 93 1.69 5.49 -11.79
CA VAL A 93 0.45 5.29 -12.57
C VAL A 93 0.63 5.71 -14.03
N SER A 94 1.33 6.80 -14.30
CA SER A 94 1.57 7.27 -15.68
C SER A 94 2.35 6.26 -16.53
N ILE A 95 3.15 5.39 -15.91
CA ILE A 95 4.01 4.42 -16.61
C ILE A 95 3.38 3.03 -16.61
N ALA A 96 2.85 2.58 -15.47
CA ALA A 96 2.42 1.20 -15.25
C ALA A 96 0.89 1.03 -15.09
N GLY A 97 0.13 2.13 -15.16
CA GLY A 97 -1.32 2.14 -15.03
C GLY A 97 -1.82 2.13 -13.57
N PRO A 98 -3.14 2.30 -13.38
CA PRO A 98 -3.72 2.52 -12.05
C PRO A 98 -3.56 1.33 -11.10
N ASP A 99 -3.54 0.12 -11.61
CA ASP A 99 -3.35 -1.09 -10.79
C ASP A 99 -1.95 -1.18 -10.14
N ALA A 100 -0.99 -0.36 -10.58
CA ALA A 100 0.37 -0.37 -10.06
C ALA A 100 0.54 0.44 -8.76
N ALA A 101 -0.45 1.22 -8.35
CA ALA A 101 -0.43 1.99 -7.11
C ALA A 101 -1.71 1.76 -6.28
N HIS A 102 -1.54 1.63 -4.96
CA HIS A 102 -2.65 1.53 -4.02
C HIS A 102 -2.45 2.50 -2.85
N GLY A 103 -3.33 3.49 -2.79
CA GLY A 103 -3.41 4.46 -1.71
C GLY A 103 -4.36 3.99 -0.60
N ILE A 104 -3.96 4.14 0.66
CA ILE A 104 -4.80 3.82 1.81
C ILE A 104 -4.90 5.07 2.68
N ILE A 105 -6.10 5.65 2.76
CA ILE A 105 -6.32 6.95 3.39
C ILE A 105 -7.46 6.91 4.41
N PRO A 106 -7.29 7.47 5.61
CA PRO A 106 -8.41 7.64 6.54
C PRO A 106 -9.41 8.68 6.02
N GLU A 107 -10.69 8.41 6.22
CA GLU A 107 -11.78 9.31 5.82
C GLU A 107 -11.55 10.77 6.26
N ALA A 108 -11.07 10.96 7.50
CA ALA A 108 -10.80 12.28 8.05
C ALA A 108 -9.74 13.08 7.26
N LEU A 109 -8.79 12.40 6.60
CA LEU A 109 -7.71 13.02 5.84
C LEU A 109 -8.03 13.26 4.36
N VAL A 110 -9.05 12.61 3.82
CA VAL A 110 -9.42 12.74 2.39
C VAL A 110 -9.60 14.20 1.95
N LYS A 111 -10.10 15.06 2.84
CA LYS A 111 -10.29 16.49 2.55
C LYS A 111 -9.02 17.33 2.63
N TRP A 112 -8.00 16.85 3.34
CA TRP A 112 -6.79 17.62 3.68
C TRP A 112 -5.57 17.22 2.84
N GLU A 113 -5.49 15.97 2.42
CA GLU A 113 -4.36 15.45 1.65
C GLU A 113 -4.64 15.42 0.14
N ARG A 114 -5.28 16.46 -0.39
CA ARG A 114 -5.63 16.60 -1.81
C ARG A 114 -5.11 17.91 -2.39
N ASP A 115 -4.81 17.90 -3.68
CA ASP A 115 -4.49 19.12 -4.44
C ASP A 115 -5.76 19.81 -5.02
N ASP A 116 -5.59 21.04 -5.51
CA ASP A 116 -6.69 21.83 -6.06
C ASP A 116 -7.22 21.30 -7.42
N THR A 117 -6.50 20.37 -8.04
CA THR A 117 -6.89 19.72 -9.31
C THR A 117 -7.72 18.46 -9.10
N TYR A 118 -8.02 18.15 -7.86
CA TYR A 118 -8.74 16.96 -7.43
C TYR A 118 -10.16 16.93 -8.00
N SER A 119 -10.38 16.11 -9.02
CA SER A 119 -11.73 15.73 -9.41
C SER A 119 -12.19 14.59 -8.51
N ALA A 120 -13.15 14.89 -7.66
CA ALA A 120 -13.67 13.90 -6.73
C ALA A 120 -14.48 12.83 -7.47
N MET A 121 -13.91 11.64 -7.58
CA MET A 121 -14.71 10.44 -7.84
C MET A 121 -15.32 9.97 -6.52
N LYS A 122 -16.44 9.27 -6.59
CA LYS A 122 -17.01 8.60 -5.42
C LYS A 122 -16.78 7.11 -5.56
N ASP A 123 -16.28 6.49 -4.51
CA ASP A 123 -16.25 5.03 -4.42
C ASP A 123 -17.66 4.45 -4.22
N GLU A 124 -17.77 3.13 -4.18
CA GLU A 124 -19.03 2.40 -3.96
C GLU A 124 -19.72 2.74 -2.62
N ASN A 125 -18.97 3.26 -1.65
CA ASN A 125 -19.46 3.68 -0.33
C ASN A 125 -19.80 5.18 -0.29
N GLY A 126 -19.61 5.91 -1.39
CA GLY A 126 -19.90 7.34 -1.51
C GLY A 126 -18.79 8.26 -0.98
N TYR A 127 -17.62 7.73 -0.61
CA TYR A 127 -16.46 8.53 -0.23
C TYR A 127 -15.83 9.20 -1.45
N HIS A 128 -15.40 10.43 -1.28
CA HIS A 128 -14.62 11.13 -2.30
C HIS A 128 -13.19 10.55 -2.32
N ILE A 129 -12.82 9.95 -3.45
CA ILE A 129 -11.49 9.38 -3.66
C ILE A 129 -10.74 10.10 -4.79
N PRO A 130 -9.40 10.05 -4.80
CA PRO A 130 -8.59 10.54 -5.91
C PRO A 130 -8.92 9.85 -7.23
N GLU A 131 -8.67 10.55 -8.33
CA GLU A 131 -8.82 9.98 -9.66
C GLU A 131 -7.89 8.78 -9.85
N GLU A 132 -8.48 7.60 -10.06
CA GLU A 132 -7.76 6.33 -10.15
C GLU A 132 -6.73 6.30 -11.28
N ASN A 133 -7.07 6.89 -12.43
CA ASN A 133 -6.17 6.99 -13.59
C ASN A 133 -4.93 7.88 -13.34
N VAL A 134 -4.91 8.63 -12.24
CA VAL A 134 -3.81 9.54 -11.90
C VAL A 134 -3.04 9.06 -10.67
N TYR A 135 -3.75 8.56 -9.65
CA TYR A 135 -3.16 8.24 -8.34
C TYR A 135 -3.22 6.76 -7.97
N GLY A 136 -3.83 5.92 -8.84
CA GLY A 136 -4.06 4.51 -8.56
C GLY A 136 -5.29 4.27 -7.69
N ARG A 137 -5.51 3.01 -7.35
CA ARG A 137 -6.64 2.60 -6.52
C ARG A 137 -6.53 3.22 -5.13
N THR A 138 -7.66 3.57 -4.55
CA THR A 138 -7.72 4.15 -3.20
C THR A 138 -8.70 3.37 -2.33
N THR A 139 -8.24 2.98 -1.15
CA THR A 139 -9.10 2.43 -0.08
C THR A 139 -9.24 3.46 1.02
N VAL A 140 -10.49 3.83 1.33
CA VAL A 140 -10.80 4.70 2.47
C VAL A 140 -11.01 3.85 3.71
N VAL A 141 -10.34 4.21 4.81
CA VAL A 141 -10.39 3.49 6.08
C VAL A 141 -10.91 4.40 7.20
N LYS A 142 -11.32 3.81 8.33
CA LYS A 142 -11.92 4.55 9.44
C LYS A 142 -10.92 5.37 10.26
N ASP A 143 -9.70 4.85 10.43
CA ASP A 143 -8.72 5.40 11.37
C ASP A 143 -7.28 5.14 10.93
N MET A 144 -6.32 5.77 11.62
CA MET A 144 -4.89 5.69 11.32
C MET A 144 -4.31 4.29 11.61
N HIS A 145 -4.81 3.57 12.61
CA HIS A 145 -4.30 2.23 12.92
C HIS A 145 -4.67 1.23 11.83
N THR A 146 -5.92 1.32 11.35
CA THR A 146 -6.38 0.53 10.20
C THR A 146 -5.57 0.83 8.95
N ARG A 147 -5.28 2.11 8.66
CA ARG A 147 -4.41 2.52 7.55
C ARG A 147 -3.05 1.83 7.62
N LYS A 148 -2.33 2.01 8.71
CA LYS A 148 -0.98 1.47 8.87
C LYS A 148 -0.96 -0.06 8.81
N ARG A 149 -1.93 -0.72 9.44
CA ARG A 149 -2.06 -2.18 9.38
C ARG A 149 -2.25 -2.67 7.95
N GLN A 150 -3.16 -2.07 7.18
CA GLN A 150 -3.41 -2.47 5.79
C GLN A 150 -2.19 -2.22 4.89
N MET A 151 -1.52 -1.07 5.04
CA MET A 151 -0.30 -0.77 4.30
C MET A 151 0.79 -1.82 4.56
N ALA A 152 1.00 -2.18 5.84
CA ALA A 152 1.96 -3.21 6.22
C ALA A 152 1.54 -4.59 5.68
N GLN A 153 0.28 -4.98 5.86
CA GLN A 153 -0.24 -6.27 5.41
C GLN A 153 0.00 -6.50 3.92
N GLU A 154 -0.22 -5.49 3.08
CA GLU A 154 0.04 -5.61 1.64
C GLU A 154 1.50 -5.91 1.32
N VAL A 155 2.43 -5.29 2.05
CA VAL A 155 3.87 -5.56 1.90
C VAL A 155 4.22 -6.97 2.35
N LEU A 156 3.66 -7.42 3.48
CA LEU A 156 3.89 -8.77 4.02
C LEU A 156 3.42 -9.86 3.05
N GLU A 157 2.31 -9.64 2.37
CA GLU A 157 1.77 -10.53 1.35
C GLU A 157 2.54 -10.48 0.03
N GLY A 158 3.38 -9.47 -0.17
CA GLY A 158 4.17 -9.27 -1.37
C GLY A 158 5.23 -10.34 -1.62
N GLY A 159 5.72 -10.39 -2.86
CA GLY A 159 6.78 -11.28 -3.30
C GLY A 159 8.17 -10.89 -2.80
N PRO A 160 9.22 -11.59 -3.24
CA PRO A 160 10.61 -11.27 -2.90
C PRO A 160 10.97 -9.82 -3.23
N GLY A 161 11.74 -9.17 -2.35
CA GLY A 161 12.12 -7.77 -2.48
C GLY A 161 11.04 -6.77 -2.04
N SER A 162 9.91 -7.24 -1.50
CA SER A 162 8.93 -6.38 -0.85
C SER A 162 9.48 -5.81 0.45
N GLY A 163 9.14 -4.56 0.75
CA GLY A 163 9.64 -3.86 1.92
C GLY A 163 9.11 -2.43 2.01
N PHE A 164 9.76 -1.64 2.81
CA PHE A 164 9.37 -0.29 3.15
C PHE A 164 10.49 0.69 2.80
N ILE A 165 10.14 1.81 2.20
CA ILE A 165 11.06 2.91 1.91
C ILE A 165 10.50 4.19 2.51
N ALA A 166 11.32 4.91 3.29
CA ALA A 166 11.00 6.25 3.73
C ALA A 166 11.76 7.28 2.89
N LEU A 167 11.04 8.13 2.16
CA LEU A 167 11.54 9.36 1.57
C LEU A 167 11.48 10.49 2.61
N SER A 168 11.98 11.67 2.27
CA SER A 168 11.90 12.85 3.12
C SER A 168 10.46 13.14 3.55
N GLY A 169 10.27 13.49 4.80
CA GLY A 169 8.96 13.77 5.36
C GLY A 169 9.00 14.35 6.77
N GLY A 170 7.83 14.52 7.35
CA GLY A 170 7.65 15.07 8.69
C GLY A 170 7.35 14.00 9.74
N TYR A 171 6.57 14.40 10.75
CA TYR A 171 6.22 13.53 11.89
C TYR A 171 5.50 12.25 11.49
N GLY A 172 4.57 12.31 10.54
CA GLY A 172 3.83 11.12 10.07
C GLY A 172 4.77 10.11 9.43
N THR A 173 5.67 10.57 8.56
CA THR A 173 6.69 9.70 7.94
C THR A 173 7.59 9.04 8.98
N MET A 174 8.00 9.79 10.01
CA MET A 174 8.85 9.28 11.09
C MET A 174 8.11 8.29 11.98
N GLU A 175 6.84 8.54 12.27
CA GLU A 175 5.99 7.66 13.06
C GLU A 175 5.81 6.32 12.36
N GLU A 176 5.44 6.33 11.07
CA GLU A 176 5.27 5.12 10.24
C GLU A 176 6.59 4.34 10.12
N LEU A 177 7.71 5.04 9.89
CA LEU A 177 9.03 4.43 9.79
C LEU A 177 9.45 3.75 11.09
N MET A 178 9.35 4.44 12.23
CA MET A 178 9.79 3.92 13.51
C MET A 178 8.91 2.76 14.00
N GLU A 179 7.62 2.80 13.73
CA GLU A 179 6.73 1.67 14.01
C GLU A 179 7.19 0.45 13.20
N THR A 180 7.44 0.62 11.91
CA THR A 180 7.88 -0.48 11.02
C THR A 180 9.24 -1.06 11.46
N VAL A 181 10.21 -0.20 11.82
CA VAL A 181 11.51 -0.63 12.36
C VAL A 181 11.33 -1.41 13.66
N THR A 182 10.47 -0.91 14.55
CA THR A 182 10.16 -1.59 15.83
C THR A 182 9.50 -2.94 15.60
N TRP A 183 8.56 -3.04 14.66
CA TRP A 183 7.93 -4.31 14.32
C TRP A 183 8.92 -5.32 13.74
N ASN A 184 9.88 -4.86 12.94
CA ASN A 184 10.97 -5.71 12.48
C ASN A 184 11.82 -6.21 13.66
N GLN A 185 12.23 -5.32 14.58
CA GLN A 185 13.00 -5.68 15.78
C GLN A 185 12.26 -6.69 16.66
N LEU A 186 10.94 -6.55 16.80
CA LEU A 186 10.09 -7.45 17.59
C LEU A 186 9.75 -8.76 16.86
N GLY A 187 10.17 -8.94 15.61
CA GLY A 187 9.88 -10.13 14.82
C GLY A 187 8.45 -10.24 14.28
N ILE A 188 7.68 -9.15 14.31
CA ILE A 188 6.33 -9.09 13.72
C ILE A 188 6.41 -9.25 12.19
N HIS A 189 7.48 -8.73 11.56
CA HIS A 189 7.75 -8.96 10.15
C HIS A 189 9.25 -9.12 9.87
N ASP A 190 9.56 -9.61 8.66
CA ASP A 190 10.91 -9.88 8.15
C ASP A 190 11.31 -9.03 6.94
N LYS A 191 10.51 -8.02 6.60
CA LYS A 191 10.71 -7.20 5.41
C LYS A 191 11.77 -6.14 5.65
N GLY A 192 12.53 -5.81 4.60
CA GLY A 192 13.51 -4.75 4.62
C GLY A 192 12.88 -3.37 4.84
N VAL A 193 13.59 -2.53 5.57
CA VAL A 193 13.23 -1.12 5.79
C VAL A 193 14.40 -0.26 5.36
N CYS A 194 14.17 0.63 4.40
CA CYS A 194 15.20 1.48 3.82
C CYS A 194 14.87 2.96 4.00
N LEU A 195 15.83 3.73 4.48
CA LEU A 195 15.79 5.18 4.55
C LEU A 195 16.46 5.74 3.30
N LEU A 196 15.71 6.41 2.44
CA LEU A 196 16.26 7.11 1.27
C LEU A 196 16.70 8.51 1.69
N ASN A 197 18.00 8.63 2.01
CA ASN A 197 18.61 9.84 2.56
C ASN A 197 19.08 10.77 1.43
N ILE A 198 18.21 11.66 0.99
CA ILE A 198 18.50 12.65 -0.06
C ILE A 198 19.14 13.89 0.56
N ASP A 199 20.30 14.28 0.05
CA ASP A 199 21.06 15.46 0.49
C ASP A 199 21.26 15.54 2.03
N GLY A 200 21.42 14.38 2.67
CA GLY A 200 21.66 14.33 4.12
C GLY A 200 20.45 14.69 4.99
N PHE A 201 19.24 14.70 4.42
CA PHE A 201 18.01 15.07 5.15
C PHE A 201 17.84 14.31 6.47
N TYR A 202 18.28 13.06 6.52
CA TYR A 202 18.15 12.19 7.67
C TYR A 202 19.47 11.96 8.44
N ASP A 203 20.53 12.74 8.18
CA ASP A 203 21.82 12.56 8.86
C ASP A 203 21.68 12.64 10.39
N GLY A 204 20.90 13.60 10.90
CA GLY A 204 20.63 13.73 12.33
C GLY A 204 19.90 12.54 12.95
N LEU A 205 19.03 11.87 12.18
CA LEU A 205 18.38 10.63 12.61
C LEU A 205 19.38 9.47 12.68
N LEU A 206 20.22 9.34 11.67
CA LEU A 206 21.26 8.29 11.63
C LEU A 206 22.27 8.47 12.76
N GLU A 207 22.65 9.71 13.08
CA GLU A 207 23.49 10.04 14.23
C GLU A 207 22.80 9.66 15.55
N TRP A 208 21.49 9.97 15.70
CA TRP A 208 20.72 9.57 16.87
C TRP A 208 20.65 8.04 17.03
N ILE A 209 20.45 7.28 15.95
CA ILE A 209 20.44 5.80 15.98
C ILE A 209 21.81 5.30 16.46
N LYS A 210 22.90 5.82 15.89
CA LYS A 210 24.26 5.46 16.32
C LYS A 210 24.47 5.72 17.81
N LYS A 211 24.09 6.91 18.29
CA LYS A 211 24.16 7.24 19.71
C LYS A 211 23.32 6.30 20.57
N SER A 212 22.14 5.90 20.09
CA SER A 212 21.26 4.95 20.82
C SER A 212 21.88 3.56 20.92
N VAL A 213 22.70 3.15 19.95
CA VAL A 213 23.50 1.92 20.00
C VAL A 213 24.65 2.06 21.01
N ASP A 214 25.40 3.17 20.95
CA ASP A 214 26.52 3.45 21.83
C ASP A 214 26.08 3.49 23.30
N GLU A 215 24.90 4.05 23.58
CA GLU A 215 24.26 4.14 24.90
C GLU A 215 23.50 2.85 25.28
N GLN A 216 23.52 1.81 24.43
CA GLN A 216 22.88 0.50 24.64
C GLN A 216 21.35 0.52 24.76
N PHE A 217 20.67 1.56 24.28
CA PHE A 217 19.21 1.56 24.10
C PHE A 217 18.78 0.72 22.89
N VAL A 218 19.62 0.64 21.87
CA VAL A 218 19.47 -0.24 20.71
C VAL A 218 20.60 -1.24 20.72
N ARG A 219 20.27 -2.55 20.61
CA ARG A 219 21.30 -3.59 20.52
C ARG A 219 22.07 -3.46 19.21
N GLY A 220 23.37 -3.71 19.22
CA GLY A 220 24.24 -3.53 18.06
C GLY A 220 23.72 -4.25 16.80
N ALA A 221 23.25 -5.47 16.93
CA ALA A 221 22.67 -6.23 15.81
C ALA A 221 21.39 -5.61 15.21
N ASN A 222 20.68 -4.76 15.97
CA ASN A 222 19.46 -4.08 15.51
C ASN A 222 19.76 -2.72 14.86
N ALA A 223 21.00 -2.26 14.89
CA ALA A 223 21.42 -1.04 14.19
C ALA A 223 21.18 -1.13 12.69
N ASP A 224 21.33 -2.33 12.12
CA ASP A 224 21.22 -2.60 10.68
C ASP A 224 19.79 -2.91 10.21
N ILE A 225 18.78 -2.87 11.10
CA ILE A 225 17.38 -3.03 10.69
C ILE A 225 16.99 -1.92 9.71
N LEU A 226 17.36 -0.67 10.02
CA LEU A 226 17.14 0.47 9.14
C LEU A 226 18.33 0.63 8.20
N ALA A 227 18.20 0.06 7.01
CA ALA A 227 19.19 0.25 5.95
C ALA A 227 19.06 1.65 5.30
N THR A 228 20.11 2.11 4.65
CA THR A 228 20.14 3.43 4.03
C THR A 228 20.56 3.36 2.56
N ALA A 229 20.03 4.28 1.77
CA ALA A 229 20.45 4.52 0.39
C ALA A 229 20.43 6.02 0.11
N THR A 230 21.22 6.47 -0.86
CA THR A 230 21.29 7.88 -1.29
C THR A 230 20.59 8.14 -2.61
N ASP A 231 20.14 7.08 -3.29
CA ASP A 231 19.38 7.14 -4.53
C ASP A 231 18.33 6.03 -4.63
N ALA A 232 17.40 6.19 -5.55
CA ALA A 232 16.26 5.29 -5.72
C ALA A 232 16.67 3.86 -6.12
N LYS A 233 17.73 3.71 -6.92
CA LYS A 233 18.24 2.41 -7.35
C LYS A 233 18.81 1.65 -6.16
N GLY A 234 19.64 2.31 -5.38
CA GLY A 234 20.22 1.76 -4.15
C GLY A 234 19.14 1.33 -3.16
N ALA A 235 18.08 2.12 -3.00
CA ALA A 235 16.97 1.76 -2.11
C ALA A 235 16.27 0.45 -2.53
N ILE A 236 15.99 0.27 -3.84
CA ILE A 236 15.41 -0.98 -4.34
C ILE A 236 16.38 -2.16 -4.19
N GLU A 237 17.68 -1.95 -4.45
CA GLU A 237 18.71 -2.99 -4.29
C GLU A 237 18.86 -3.41 -2.82
N VAL A 238 18.82 -2.47 -1.90
CA VAL A 238 18.82 -2.74 -0.45
C VAL A 238 17.66 -3.66 -0.07
N LEU A 239 16.44 -3.40 -0.51
CA LEU A 239 15.30 -4.26 -0.21
C LEU A 239 15.42 -5.65 -0.85
N ARG A 240 15.94 -5.75 -2.06
CA ARG A 240 16.16 -7.03 -2.75
C ARG A 240 17.17 -7.92 -2.03
N ASN A 241 18.18 -7.32 -1.42
CA ASN A 241 19.28 -8.00 -0.76
C ASN A 241 19.16 -8.02 0.76
N TYR A 242 18.07 -7.48 1.30
CA TYR A 242 17.85 -7.37 2.73
C TYR A 242 17.92 -8.74 3.41
N LYS A 243 18.68 -8.80 4.49
CA LYS A 243 18.79 -9.97 5.35
C LYS A 243 18.33 -9.60 6.75
N VAL A 244 17.50 -10.44 7.29
CA VAL A 244 17.02 -10.30 8.66
C VAL A 244 18.19 -10.36 9.62
N THR A 245 18.27 -9.42 10.56
CA THR A 245 19.28 -9.42 11.62
C THR A 245 19.05 -10.58 12.60
N GLY A 246 20.13 -11.21 13.04
CA GLY A 246 20.07 -12.47 13.82
C GLY A 246 19.63 -12.34 15.29
N ASP A 247 19.45 -11.12 15.79
CA ASP A 247 19.30 -10.86 17.25
C ASP A 247 17.89 -10.36 17.62
N ARG A 248 16.88 -10.93 16.94
CA ARG A 248 15.47 -10.64 17.21
C ARG A 248 15.00 -11.30 18.49
N TYR A 249 13.97 -10.72 19.10
CA TYR A 249 13.26 -11.37 20.17
C TYR A 249 12.56 -12.63 19.63
N PRO A 250 12.68 -13.79 20.31
CA PRO A 250 11.97 -15.02 19.93
C PRO A 250 10.51 -14.94 20.39
N LEU A 251 9.77 -13.97 19.86
CA LEU A 251 8.36 -13.75 20.18
C LEU A 251 7.49 -14.42 19.12
N THR A 252 6.39 -15.00 19.56
CA THR A 252 5.28 -15.45 18.70
C THR A 252 4.15 -14.45 18.85
N TRP A 253 3.62 -13.99 17.73
CA TRP A 253 2.50 -13.06 17.70
C TRP A 253 1.29 -13.84 17.20
N ASP A 254 0.30 -14.00 18.07
CA ASP A 254 -0.99 -14.58 17.69
C ASP A 254 -1.76 -13.51 16.88
N ASP A 255 -2.32 -13.91 15.72
CA ASP A 255 -3.12 -13.06 14.83
C ASP A 255 -4.51 -12.74 15.42
#